data_019358631c5be35799eace4809f86f0b
#
_entry.id   019358631c5be35799eace4809f86f0b
#
_cell.length_a   1.000
_cell.length_b   1.000
_cell.length_c   1.000
_cell.angle_alpha   90.00
_cell.angle_beta   90.00
_cell.angle_gamma   90.00
#
_symmetry.space_group_name_H-M   'P 1'
#
loop_
_entity.id
_entity.type
_entity.pdbx_description
1 polymer ?
#
loop_
_entity_poly.entity_id
_entity_poly.type
_entity_poly.pdbx_seq_one_letter_code
_entity_poly.pdbx_strand_id
1 'polypeptide(L)'
;MSKGQTKKTREAAGNRRKLTRAEKKQIAEAIRKAKGDGKARTAQQTIPYLAMYPDGICKVTEKRYSKCVVFEDINYQLAQADDKTAIFENWCDFLNYFDASVSVQLSFINQGTQREQAEKAITIPAQEDAFNSIRTEYSDMLKNQLSKGNNGLVKHKYITFTVEADNKAAAKSRLSRIETDVFNNFKVLGVTARPLSGYERLKVLHGVFHPEGEPFSFSFDWLTPSGLSTKDFIAPSSFRFGEGRYFRMGKKIGAASFLEILAPELNDRMLADILDLETGVIVNLHIRSIDQSEAIKTIKRKITDLDKMKIEEQKKAVRSGYDMDIIPSDLATFGSEAKNLLQDLQSRNERMFLLTFLVVNMADTKRKLENDIFAAAGIAQKYNCRLTRLDYQQEAGLLSSVPIGENLIPIQRGLTTSSTAIFIPFITQELFQTGQALYYGLNALSNNMILCDRKQ
;
A
#
# COMPACT_ATOMS: atom_id res chain seq x y z
N MET A 1 26.36 -11.60 -54.23
CA MET A 1 25.22 -11.73 -53.28
C MET A 1 25.66 -11.17 -51.92
N SER A 2 25.43 -9.91 -51.65
CA SER A 2 25.53 -9.29 -50.32
C SER A 2 25.29 -7.77 -50.41
N LYS A 3 24.07 -7.32 -50.62
CA LYS A 3 23.65 -5.91 -50.49
C LYS A 3 22.19 -5.75 -50.00
N GLY A 4 21.57 -6.83 -49.52
CA GLY A 4 20.14 -6.84 -49.15
C GLY A 4 19.83 -6.85 -47.64
N GLN A 5 20.83 -7.00 -46.74
CA GLN A 5 20.57 -7.18 -45.29
C GLN A 5 20.81 -5.95 -44.41
N THR A 6 21.36 -4.89 -44.98
CA THR A 6 21.68 -3.65 -44.19
C THR A 6 20.58 -2.60 -44.18
N LYS A 7 19.45 -2.80 -44.91
CA LYS A 7 18.34 -1.84 -44.96
C LYS A 7 17.25 -2.09 -43.92
N LYS A 8 17.04 -3.34 -43.47
CA LYS A 8 15.99 -3.70 -42.48
C LYS A 8 16.32 -3.37 -41.02
N THR A 9 17.58 -3.16 -40.70
CA THR A 9 18.01 -2.81 -39.32
C THR A 9 18.00 -1.30 -39.03
N ARG A 10 17.74 -0.44 -40.01
CA ARG A 10 17.64 1.01 -39.86
C ARG A 10 16.23 1.55 -39.68
N GLU A 11 15.19 0.77 -39.97
CA GLU A 11 13.80 1.19 -39.76
C GLU A 11 13.22 0.93 -38.36
N ALA A 12 13.92 0.16 -37.51
CA ALA A 12 13.54 -0.08 -36.12
C ALA A 12 14.06 1.00 -35.13
N ALA A 13 14.78 2.01 -35.62
CA ALA A 13 15.13 3.22 -34.85
C ALA A 13 13.97 4.24 -34.91
N GLY A 14 12.76 3.76 -34.52
CA GLY A 14 11.53 4.52 -34.58
C GLY A 14 11.63 5.85 -33.82
N ASN A 15 11.23 6.85 -34.53
CA ASN A 15 10.61 8.11 -34.14
C ASN A 15 10.75 8.50 -32.65
N ARG A 16 11.97 8.75 -32.17
CA ARG A 16 12.20 9.35 -30.86
C ARG A 16 11.74 10.82 -30.96
N ARG A 17 10.49 11.07 -30.52
CA ARG A 17 9.96 12.42 -30.37
C ARG A 17 11.01 13.29 -29.69
N LYS A 18 11.48 14.34 -30.37
CA LYS A 18 12.42 15.31 -29.77
C LYS A 18 11.71 16.02 -28.62
N LEU A 19 12.26 15.88 -27.42
CA LEU A 19 11.75 16.56 -26.23
C LEU A 19 11.73 18.07 -26.45
N THR A 20 10.63 18.71 -26.09
CA THR A 20 10.46 20.15 -26.11
C THR A 20 11.40 20.82 -25.09
N ARG A 21 11.63 22.12 -25.23
CA ARG A 21 12.45 22.89 -24.29
C ARG A 21 11.86 22.87 -22.87
N ALA A 22 10.53 22.85 -22.74
CA ALA A 22 9.81 22.74 -21.47
C ALA A 22 10.00 21.36 -20.81
N GLU A 23 9.86 20.27 -21.59
CA GLU A 23 10.09 18.91 -21.10
C GLU A 23 11.54 18.69 -20.66
N LYS A 24 12.52 19.23 -21.41
CA LYS A 24 13.93 19.20 -21.00
C LYS A 24 14.18 19.95 -19.71
N LYS A 25 13.52 21.10 -19.50
CA LYS A 25 13.63 21.87 -18.26
C LYS A 25 13.01 21.10 -17.07
N GLN A 26 11.84 20.50 -17.25
CA GLN A 26 11.21 19.66 -16.22
C GLN A 26 12.06 18.44 -15.86
N ILE A 27 12.65 17.76 -16.87
CA ILE A 27 13.56 16.64 -16.64
C ILE A 27 14.81 17.10 -15.89
N ALA A 28 15.40 18.24 -16.29
CA ALA A 28 16.58 18.80 -15.61
C ALA A 28 16.27 19.20 -14.16
N GLU A 29 15.09 19.79 -13.89
CA GLU A 29 14.62 20.09 -12.53
C GLU A 29 14.36 18.83 -11.72
N ALA A 30 13.75 17.80 -12.31
CA ALA A 30 13.54 16.50 -11.66
C ALA A 30 14.88 15.83 -11.31
N ILE A 31 15.84 15.84 -12.24
CA ILE A 31 17.22 15.33 -12.01
C ILE A 31 17.92 16.14 -10.91
N ARG A 32 17.76 17.46 -10.90
CA ARG A 32 18.35 18.32 -9.87
C ARG A 32 17.74 18.07 -8.49
N LYS A 33 16.40 17.90 -8.41
CA LYS A 33 15.70 17.50 -7.18
C LYS A 33 16.12 16.10 -6.72
N ALA A 34 16.28 15.16 -7.65
CA ALA A 34 16.71 13.79 -7.33
C ALA A 34 18.18 13.70 -6.89
N LYS A 35 19.05 14.58 -7.43
CA LYS A 35 20.46 14.65 -7.03
C LYS A 35 20.68 15.33 -5.67
N GLY A 36 19.67 16.07 -5.15
CA GLY A 36 19.81 16.87 -3.93
C GLY A 36 20.95 17.90 -4.02
N ASP A 37 21.18 18.62 -2.94
CA ASP A 37 22.28 19.61 -2.85
C ASP A 37 23.68 18.98 -2.68
N GLY A 38 23.85 17.71 -3.04
CA GLY A 38 25.15 17.01 -2.98
C GLY A 38 25.64 16.70 -1.56
N LYS A 39 24.93 17.11 -0.52
CA LYS A 39 25.24 16.75 0.86
C LYS A 39 24.64 15.40 1.20
N ALA A 40 25.47 14.49 1.73
CA ALA A 40 25.00 13.21 2.25
C ALA A 40 23.97 13.47 3.37
N ARG A 41 22.74 12.96 3.20
CA ARG A 41 21.72 13.01 4.26
C ARG A 41 22.01 11.94 5.28
N THR A 42 21.75 12.26 6.56
CA THR A 42 21.73 11.22 7.61
C THR A 42 20.50 10.34 7.45
N ALA A 43 20.52 9.15 8.08
CA ALA A 43 19.37 8.27 8.07
C ALA A 43 18.11 8.97 8.65
N GLN A 44 18.26 9.74 9.71
CA GLN A 44 17.18 10.54 10.30
C GLN A 44 16.60 11.58 9.35
N GLN A 45 17.46 12.28 8.59
CA GLN A 45 17.03 13.27 7.61
C GLN A 45 16.29 12.66 6.42
N THR A 46 16.52 11.39 6.14
CA THR A 46 15.85 10.66 5.07
C THR A 46 14.39 10.35 5.43
N ILE A 47 14.07 10.11 6.70
CA ILE A 47 12.72 9.75 7.15
C ILE A 47 11.74 10.93 6.94
N PRO A 48 10.61 10.75 6.20
CA PRO A 48 9.83 11.83 5.64
C PRO A 48 8.71 12.34 6.57
N TYR A 49 9.04 12.70 7.82
CA TYR A 49 8.13 13.46 8.67
C TYR A 49 8.91 14.48 9.51
N LEU A 50 8.25 15.50 10.01
CA LEU A 50 8.88 16.57 10.79
C LEU A 50 8.82 16.31 12.30
N ALA A 51 7.68 15.86 12.80
CA ALA A 51 7.49 15.57 14.23
C ALA A 51 6.42 14.49 14.47
N MET A 52 6.65 13.65 15.47
CA MET A 52 5.67 12.72 16.02
C MET A 52 5.28 13.19 17.42
N TYR A 53 3.98 13.29 17.70
CA TYR A 53 3.47 13.74 18.99
C TYR A 53 2.92 12.58 19.82
N PRO A 54 2.88 12.69 21.18
CA PRO A 54 2.38 11.61 22.05
C PRO A 54 0.95 11.18 21.74
N ASP A 55 0.09 12.10 21.28
CA ASP A 55 -1.31 11.85 20.92
C ASP A 55 -1.50 11.13 19.57
N GLY A 56 -0.43 10.62 18.98
CA GLY A 56 -0.45 9.89 17.72
C GLY A 56 -0.55 10.76 16.47
N ILE A 57 -0.60 12.07 16.60
CA ILE A 57 -0.54 12.99 15.45
C ILE A 57 0.91 13.05 14.94
N CYS A 58 1.08 12.91 13.64
CA CYS A 58 2.35 13.09 12.96
C CYS A 58 2.31 14.35 12.09
N LYS A 59 3.22 15.30 12.30
CA LYS A 59 3.47 16.40 11.37
C LYS A 59 4.33 15.88 10.24
N VAL A 60 3.74 15.64 9.09
CA VAL A 60 4.40 15.05 7.91
C VAL A 60 5.21 16.12 7.16
N THR A 61 4.54 17.21 6.81
CA THR A 61 5.15 18.42 6.23
C THR A 61 4.74 19.66 7.02
N GLU A 62 5.14 20.84 6.59
CA GLU A 62 4.78 22.09 7.28
C GLU A 62 3.27 22.26 7.48
N LYS A 63 2.46 21.80 6.50
CA LYS A 63 1.00 21.95 6.49
C LYS A 63 0.22 20.63 6.54
N ARG A 64 0.90 19.48 6.49
CA ARG A 64 0.24 18.17 6.46
C ARG A 64 0.43 17.42 7.76
N TYR A 65 -0.67 16.92 8.29
CA TYR A 65 -0.74 16.17 9.54
C TYR A 65 -1.49 14.87 9.32
N SER A 66 -1.02 13.79 9.92
CA SER A 66 -1.64 12.47 9.79
C SER A 66 -1.92 11.83 11.14
N LYS A 67 -2.91 10.94 11.15
CA LYS A 67 -3.20 10.02 12.25
C LYS A 67 -3.33 8.61 11.71
N CYS A 68 -3.05 7.61 12.52
CA CYS A 68 -3.02 6.21 12.12
C CYS A 68 -3.87 5.37 13.06
N VAL A 69 -4.62 4.46 12.50
CA VAL A 69 -5.50 3.49 13.17
C VAL A 69 -5.06 2.09 12.75
N VAL A 70 -4.93 1.19 13.71
CA VAL A 70 -4.81 -0.25 13.45
C VAL A 70 -6.19 -0.86 13.44
N PHE A 71 -6.43 -1.79 12.51
CA PHE A 71 -7.71 -2.49 12.43
C PHE A 71 -7.49 -3.98 12.20
N GLU A 72 -8.46 -4.77 12.64
CA GLU A 72 -8.46 -6.23 12.57
C GLU A 72 -9.17 -6.72 11.31
N ASP A 73 -9.15 -8.02 11.12
CA ASP A 73 -9.83 -8.67 10.01
C ASP A 73 -11.26 -9.08 10.37
N ILE A 74 -12.08 -9.29 9.35
CA ILE A 74 -13.38 -9.94 9.44
C ILE A 74 -13.45 -11.09 8.46
N ASN A 75 -14.37 -12.01 8.68
CA ASN A 75 -14.54 -13.20 7.83
C ASN A 75 -15.20 -12.86 6.49
N TYR A 76 -14.48 -12.14 5.61
CA TYR A 76 -14.96 -11.85 4.27
C TYR A 76 -14.87 -13.07 3.33
N GLN A 77 -13.74 -13.79 3.37
CA GLN A 77 -13.47 -14.88 2.42
C GLN A 77 -14.45 -16.06 2.53
N LEU A 78 -14.88 -16.37 3.74
CA LEU A 78 -15.79 -17.48 4.04
C LEU A 78 -17.26 -17.03 4.22
N ALA A 79 -17.54 -15.74 4.10
CA ALA A 79 -18.90 -15.21 4.21
C ALA A 79 -19.79 -15.70 3.05
N GLN A 80 -21.10 -15.77 3.28
CA GLN A 80 -22.09 -16.08 2.25
C GLN A 80 -22.12 -14.94 1.20
N ALA A 81 -22.68 -15.23 0.02
CA ALA A 81 -22.69 -14.26 -1.08
C ALA A 81 -23.37 -12.93 -0.72
N ASP A 82 -24.48 -12.99 0.01
CA ASP A 82 -25.23 -11.81 0.44
C ASP A 82 -24.42 -10.98 1.44
N ASP A 83 -23.75 -11.64 2.40
CA ASP A 83 -22.88 -10.97 3.38
C ASP A 83 -21.67 -10.33 2.71
N LYS A 84 -21.07 -11.02 1.72
CA LYS A 84 -19.96 -10.45 0.92
C LYS A 84 -20.39 -9.18 0.20
N THR A 85 -21.58 -9.20 -0.40
CA THR A 85 -22.14 -8.03 -1.09
C THR A 85 -22.36 -6.89 -0.10
N ALA A 86 -22.95 -7.15 1.06
CA ALA A 86 -23.18 -6.15 2.10
C ALA A 86 -21.86 -5.56 2.63
N ILE A 87 -20.84 -6.39 2.87
CA ILE A 87 -19.50 -5.93 3.29
C ILE A 87 -18.88 -5.05 2.20
N PHE A 88 -18.99 -5.45 0.93
CA PHE A 88 -18.45 -4.70 -0.20
C PHE A 88 -19.13 -3.33 -0.35
N GLU A 89 -20.45 -3.27 -0.27
CA GLU A 89 -21.23 -2.03 -0.32
C GLU A 89 -20.87 -1.08 0.83
N ASN A 90 -20.81 -1.59 2.06
CA ASN A 90 -20.37 -0.81 3.22
C ASN A 90 -18.92 -0.32 3.07
N TRP A 91 -18.05 -1.11 2.44
CA TRP A 91 -16.69 -0.68 2.15
C TRP A 91 -16.63 0.41 1.06
N CYS A 92 -17.49 0.34 0.05
CA CYS A 92 -17.67 1.42 -0.93
C CYS A 92 -18.12 2.72 -0.24
N ASP A 93 -19.10 2.65 0.65
CA ASP A 93 -19.59 3.81 1.41
C ASP A 93 -18.52 4.37 2.32
N PHE A 94 -17.71 3.51 2.95
CA PHE A 94 -16.56 3.94 3.74
C PHE A 94 -15.53 4.71 2.91
N LEU A 95 -15.20 4.26 1.70
CA LEU A 95 -14.32 5.00 0.80
C LEU A 95 -14.93 6.33 0.37
N ASN A 96 -16.24 6.34 0.09
CA ASN A 96 -16.98 7.53 -0.29
C ASN A 96 -17.10 8.58 0.84
N TYR A 97 -16.86 8.21 2.08
CA TYR A 97 -16.76 9.15 3.20
C TYR A 97 -15.63 10.18 2.99
N PHE A 98 -14.49 9.76 2.41
CA PHE A 98 -13.33 10.63 2.26
C PHE A 98 -13.47 11.57 1.06
N ASP A 99 -13.47 12.87 1.32
CA ASP A 99 -13.44 13.90 0.29
C ASP A 99 -12.02 14.18 -0.23
N ALA A 100 -11.90 15.05 -1.23
CA ALA A 100 -10.61 15.40 -1.86
C ALA A 100 -9.62 16.10 -0.91
N SER A 101 -10.06 16.54 0.28
CA SER A 101 -9.24 17.23 1.28
C SER A 101 -8.54 16.24 2.24
N VAL A 102 -8.88 14.95 2.17
CA VAL A 102 -8.31 13.89 2.98
C VAL A 102 -7.59 12.89 2.08
N SER A 103 -6.33 12.61 2.37
CA SER A 103 -5.60 11.52 1.73
C SER A 103 -5.58 10.32 2.66
N VAL A 104 -5.83 9.14 2.12
CA VAL A 104 -5.87 7.89 2.86
C VAL A 104 -4.74 6.98 2.39
N GLN A 105 -4.07 6.31 3.32
CA GLN A 105 -3.11 5.26 3.06
C GLN A 105 -3.54 4.00 3.81
N LEU A 106 -3.81 2.93 3.08
CA LEU A 106 -3.93 1.58 3.65
C LEU A 106 -2.55 0.94 3.60
N SER A 107 -2.07 0.45 4.74
CA SER A 107 -0.76 -0.18 4.87
C SER A 107 -0.91 -1.59 5.42
N PHE A 108 -0.36 -2.55 4.72
CA PHE A 108 -0.29 -3.94 5.10
C PHE A 108 1.18 -4.29 5.31
N ILE A 109 1.54 -4.59 6.55
CA ILE A 109 2.92 -4.86 6.93
C ILE A 109 2.98 -6.32 7.40
N ASN A 110 3.58 -7.15 6.56
CA ASN A 110 3.82 -8.54 6.87
C ASN A 110 5.25 -8.65 7.44
N GLN A 111 5.35 -8.75 8.76
CA GLN A 111 6.62 -8.81 9.47
C GLN A 111 6.70 -10.09 10.29
N GLY A 112 7.92 -10.64 10.41
CA GLY A 112 8.19 -11.67 11.39
C GLY A 112 7.85 -11.15 12.79
N THR A 113 6.94 -11.80 13.47
CA THR A 113 6.69 -11.55 14.89
C THR A 113 8.03 -11.74 15.62
N GLN A 114 8.35 -10.86 16.56
CA GLN A 114 9.52 -11.12 17.41
C GLN A 114 9.29 -12.49 18.04
N ARG A 115 10.09 -13.46 17.63
CA ARG A 115 9.97 -14.87 18.05
C ARG A 115 9.81 -14.99 19.55
N GLU A 116 10.55 -14.18 20.31
CA GLU A 116 10.45 -14.13 21.76
C GLU A 116 9.07 -13.68 22.28
N GLN A 117 8.37 -12.75 21.60
CA GLN A 117 7.04 -12.31 22.02
C GLN A 117 6.00 -13.39 21.71
N ALA A 118 6.09 -14.03 20.55
CA ALA A 118 5.23 -15.14 20.20
C ALA A 118 5.48 -16.35 21.13
N GLU A 119 6.74 -16.67 21.42
CA GLU A 119 7.11 -17.74 22.36
C GLU A 119 6.61 -17.45 23.78
N LYS A 120 6.68 -16.19 24.26
CA LYS A 120 6.10 -15.78 25.55
C LYS A 120 4.58 -15.90 25.57
N ALA A 121 3.91 -15.52 24.48
CA ALA A 121 2.45 -15.58 24.37
C ALA A 121 1.90 -17.02 24.42
N ILE A 122 2.66 -18.00 23.91
CA ILE A 122 2.26 -19.43 23.87
C ILE A 122 2.86 -20.25 25.03
N THR A 123 3.75 -19.68 25.82
CA THR A 123 4.34 -20.37 26.97
C THR A 123 3.39 -20.33 28.16
N ILE A 124 2.93 -21.50 28.60
CA ILE A 124 2.05 -21.60 29.77
C ILE A 124 2.94 -21.50 31.04
N PRO A 125 2.67 -20.53 31.91
CA PRO A 125 3.45 -20.38 33.14
C PRO A 125 3.26 -21.58 34.08
N ALA A 126 4.32 -21.94 34.81
CA ALA A 126 4.28 -22.97 35.83
C ALA A 126 3.33 -22.58 36.95
N GLN A 127 2.61 -23.56 37.52
CA GLN A 127 1.70 -23.39 38.64
C GLN A 127 2.09 -24.34 39.79
N GLU A 128 1.56 -24.10 40.98
CA GLU A 128 1.82 -24.94 42.17
C GLU A 128 0.98 -26.22 42.15
N ASP A 129 1.15 -27.05 41.09
CA ASP A 129 0.47 -28.30 40.92
C ASP A 129 1.36 -29.37 40.24
N ALA A 130 0.87 -30.61 40.11
CA ALA A 130 1.63 -31.73 39.52
C ALA A 130 1.69 -31.69 37.97
N PHE A 131 1.11 -30.69 37.27
CA PHE A 131 0.95 -30.74 35.83
C PHE A 131 1.97 -29.87 35.07
N ASN A 132 3.04 -29.41 35.71
CA ASN A 132 4.03 -28.55 35.07
C ASN A 132 4.78 -29.24 33.93
N SER A 133 4.99 -30.55 34.01
CA SER A 133 5.58 -31.32 32.92
C SER A 133 4.71 -31.26 31.64
N ILE A 134 3.40 -31.40 31.80
CA ILE A 134 2.44 -31.32 30.68
C ILE A 134 2.41 -29.91 30.10
N ARG A 135 2.47 -28.86 30.93
CA ARG A 135 2.54 -27.46 30.46
C ARG A 135 3.79 -27.20 29.65
N THR A 136 4.91 -27.74 30.08
CA THR A 136 6.19 -27.60 29.38
C THR A 136 6.13 -28.33 28.04
N GLU A 137 5.69 -29.60 28.02
CA GLU A 137 5.58 -30.40 26.80
C GLU A 137 4.63 -29.74 25.78
N TYR A 138 3.48 -29.23 26.22
CA TYR A 138 2.53 -28.51 25.38
C TYR A 138 3.12 -27.19 24.85
N SER A 139 3.80 -26.42 25.69
CA SER A 139 4.47 -25.19 25.28
C SER A 139 5.58 -25.46 24.25
N ASP A 140 6.34 -26.55 24.41
CA ASP A 140 7.38 -26.95 23.48
C ASP A 140 6.81 -27.47 22.15
N MET A 141 5.67 -28.17 22.21
CA MET A 141 4.92 -28.53 21.01
C MET A 141 4.48 -27.27 20.22
N LEU A 142 3.91 -26.27 20.90
CA LEU A 142 3.50 -25.02 20.28
C LEU A 142 4.69 -24.25 19.69
N LYS A 143 5.84 -24.18 20.40
CA LYS A 143 7.07 -23.58 19.87
C LYS A 143 7.56 -24.30 18.61
N ASN A 144 7.49 -25.63 18.60
CA ASN A 144 7.85 -26.44 17.43
C ASN A 144 6.89 -26.19 16.26
N GLN A 145 5.59 -26.01 16.51
CA GLN A 145 4.63 -25.67 15.45
C GLN A 145 4.86 -24.24 14.94
N LEU A 146 5.11 -23.27 15.82
CA LEU A 146 5.48 -21.91 15.45
C LEU A 146 6.73 -21.86 14.53
N SER A 147 7.69 -22.76 14.78
CA SER A 147 8.91 -22.85 13.96
C SER A 147 8.68 -23.51 12.59
N LYS A 148 7.63 -24.33 12.44
CA LYS A 148 7.26 -25.00 11.18
C LYS A 148 6.30 -24.17 10.33
N GLY A 149 5.57 -23.22 10.95
CA GLY A 149 4.68 -22.32 10.23
C GLY A 149 5.43 -21.28 9.38
N ASN A 150 4.70 -20.46 8.65
CA ASN A 150 5.22 -19.41 7.75
C ASN A 150 6.04 -18.36 8.50
N ASN A 151 7.17 -18.75 9.08
CA ASN A 151 8.15 -17.89 9.77
C ASN A 151 7.56 -16.95 10.84
N GLY A 152 6.36 -17.22 11.35
CA GLY A 152 5.67 -16.37 12.33
C GLY A 152 5.37 -14.97 11.79
N LEU A 153 5.06 -14.85 10.51
CA LEU A 153 4.67 -13.57 9.91
C LEU A 153 3.27 -13.17 10.39
N VAL A 154 3.18 -12.06 11.07
CA VAL A 154 1.90 -11.45 11.46
C VAL A 154 1.60 -10.30 10.52
N LYS A 155 0.38 -10.30 9.97
CA LYS A 155 -0.09 -9.26 9.06
C LYS A 155 -0.74 -8.15 9.86
N HIS A 156 -0.09 -7.00 9.92
CA HIS A 156 -0.64 -5.81 10.53
C HIS A 156 -1.28 -4.91 9.49
N LYS A 157 -2.47 -4.39 9.78
CA LYS A 157 -3.25 -3.53 8.89
C LYS A 157 -3.46 -2.17 9.52
N TYR A 158 -3.10 -1.15 8.77
CA TYR A 158 -3.20 0.24 9.22
C TYR A 158 -3.93 1.08 8.20
N ILE A 159 -4.76 1.99 8.67
CA ILE A 159 -5.28 3.10 7.90
C ILE A 159 -4.69 4.39 8.45
N THR A 160 -4.02 5.14 7.58
CA THR A 160 -3.47 6.45 7.90
C THR A 160 -4.21 7.49 7.07
N PHE A 161 -4.78 8.48 7.72
CA PHE A 161 -5.45 9.59 7.06
C PHE A 161 -4.71 10.89 7.32
N THR A 162 -4.59 11.70 6.27
CA THR A 162 -3.79 12.93 6.26
C THR A 162 -4.65 14.10 5.86
N VAL A 163 -4.52 15.20 6.57
CA VAL A 163 -5.21 16.47 6.31
C VAL A 163 -4.22 17.62 6.21
N GLU A 164 -4.61 18.68 5.48
CA GLU A 164 -3.88 19.95 5.47
C GLU A 164 -4.42 20.88 6.55
N ALA A 165 -3.54 21.49 7.32
CA ALA A 165 -3.88 22.47 8.35
C ALA A 165 -2.72 23.43 8.61
N ASP A 166 -3.00 24.65 9.01
CA ASP A 166 -1.99 25.67 9.27
C ASP A 166 -1.22 25.43 10.58
N ASN A 167 -1.84 24.71 11.54
CA ASN A 167 -1.22 24.40 12.83
C ASN A 167 -1.75 23.08 13.41
N LYS A 168 -1.05 22.59 14.46
CA LYS A 168 -1.41 21.32 15.12
C LYS A 168 -2.82 21.35 15.75
N ALA A 169 -3.27 22.47 16.31
CA ALA A 169 -4.57 22.56 16.97
C ALA A 169 -5.73 22.38 15.96
N ALA A 170 -5.66 23.07 14.81
CA ALA A 170 -6.61 22.91 13.72
C ALA A 170 -6.57 21.47 13.14
N ALA A 171 -5.36 20.92 12.95
CA ALA A 171 -5.18 19.54 12.52
C ALA A 171 -5.82 18.54 13.48
N LYS A 172 -5.59 18.72 14.79
CA LYS A 172 -6.11 17.83 15.83
C LYS A 172 -7.64 17.75 15.82
N SER A 173 -8.32 18.90 15.77
CA SER A 173 -9.79 18.94 15.71
C SER A 173 -10.33 18.17 14.51
N ARG A 174 -9.74 18.38 13.32
CA ARG A 174 -10.14 17.74 12.09
C ARG A 174 -9.84 16.24 12.10
N LEU A 175 -8.63 15.85 12.51
CA LEU A 175 -8.20 14.45 12.58
C LEU A 175 -9.02 13.65 13.59
N SER A 176 -9.40 14.26 14.75
CA SER A 176 -10.24 13.58 15.75
C SER A 176 -11.65 13.33 15.25
N ARG A 177 -12.21 14.24 14.45
CA ARG A 177 -13.51 14.02 13.80
C ARG A 177 -13.43 12.85 12.81
N ILE A 178 -12.45 12.88 11.90
CA ILE A 178 -12.25 11.80 10.92
C ILE A 178 -12.04 10.47 11.62
N GLU A 179 -11.27 10.43 12.71
CA GLU A 179 -11.05 9.22 13.50
C GLU A 179 -12.35 8.63 14.05
N THR A 180 -13.23 9.48 14.61
CA THR A 180 -14.54 9.06 15.10
C THR A 180 -15.39 8.47 13.96
N ASP A 181 -15.40 9.12 12.81
CA ASP A 181 -16.16 8.66 11.65
C ASP A 181 -15.57 7.35 11.08
N VAL A 182 -14.26 7.19 11.07
CA VAL A 182 -13.57 5.95 10.69
C VAL A 182 -13.98 4.80 11.62
N PHE A 183 -14.02 5.04 12.94
CA PHE A 183 -14.48 4.01 13.88
C PHE A 183 -15.94 3.64 13.70
N ASN A 184 -16.81 4.62 13.46
CA ASN A 184 -18.23 4.36 13.20
C ASN A 184 -18.42 3.50 11.94
N ASN A 185 -17.70 3.80 10.87
CA ASN A 185 -17.74 3.00 9.64
C ASN A 185 -17.17 1.59 9.85
N PHE A 186 -16.07 1.43 10.56
CA PHE A 186 -15.53 0.12 10.90
C PHE A 186 -16.50 -0.68 11.79
N LYS A 187 -17.19 -0.02 12.70
CA LYS A 187 -18.22 -0.67 13.52
C LYS A 187 -19.38 -1.21 12.68
N VAL A 188 -19.81 -0.47 11.65
CA VAL A 188 -20.84 -0.95 10.69
C VAL A 188 -20.36 -2.19 9.95
N LEU A 189 -19.06 -2.22 9.57
CA LEU A 189 -18.43 -3.37 8.93
C LEU A 189 -18.17 -4.54 9.90
N GLY A 190 -18.38 -4.37 11.21
CA GLY A 190 -18.05 -5.38 12.23
C GLY A 190 -16.54 -5.48 12.50
N VAL A 191 -15.74 -4.48 12.09
CA VAL A 191 -14.28 -4.46 12.21
C VAL A 191 -13.87 -3.81 13.53
N THR A 192 -13.05 -4.50 14.31
CA THR A 192 -12.39 -3.91 15.49
C THR A 192 -11.25 -3.00 15.04
N ALA A 193 -11.23 -1.78 15.56
CA ALA A 193 -10.19 -0.81 15.23
C ALA A 193 -9.86 0.05 16.44
N ARG A 194 -8.59 0.48 16.54
CA ARG A 194 -8.13 1.37 17.61
C ARG A 194 -7.09 2.38 17.09
N PRO A 195 -7.04 3.58 17.66
CA PRO A 195 -6.04 4.58 17.28
C PRO A 195 -4.66 4.15 17.80
N LEU A 196 -3.61 4.54 17.09
CA LEU A 196 -2.25 4.40 17.54
C LEU A 196 -1.79 5.68 18.25
N SER A 197 -1.23 5.51 19.45
CA SER A 197 -0.47 6.56 20.13
C SER A 197 0.82 6.90 19.38
N GLY A 198 1.47 7.99 19.73
CA GLY A 198 2.76 8.35 19.15
C GLY A 198 3.84 7.30 19.40
N TYR A 199 3.85 6.69 20.58
CA TYR A 199 4.75 5.58 20.91
C TYR A 199 4.51 4.37 20.00
N GLU A 200 3.26 3.97 19.84
CA GLU A 200 2.90 2.82 18.98
C GLU A 200 3.23 3.08 17.51
N ARG A 201 2.97 4.29 17.01
CA ARG A 201 3.38 4.67 15.64
C ARG A 201 4.89 4.59 15.47
N LEU A 202 5.67 5.10 16.43
CA LEU A 202 7.14 5.00 16.39
C LEU A 202 7.60 3.53 16.45
N LYS A 203 6.93 2.69 17.25
CA LYS A 203 7.20 1.24 17.29
C LYS A 203 6.95 0.56 15.94
N VAL A 204 5.86 0.91 15.25
CA VAL A 204 5.57 0.41 13.89
C VAL A 204 6.64 0.87 12.90
N LEU A 205 7.01 2.14 12.92
CA LEU A 205 8.06 2.70 12.06
C LEU A 205 9.42 2.04 12.35
N HIS A 206 9.75 1.84 13.61
CA HIS A 206 10.97 1.13 14.02
C HIS A 206 10.98 -0.28 13.45
N GLY A 207 9.88 -1.03 13.55
CA GLY A 207 9.76 -2.37 12.98
C GLY A 207 9.96 -2.40 11.46
N VAL A 208 9.46 -1.39 10.73
CA VAL A 208 9.70 -1.27 9.28
C VAL A 208 11.18 -1.02 8.97
N PHE A 209 11.84 -0.18 9.75
CA PHE A 209 13.24 0.19 9.52
C PHE A 209 14.25 -0.79 10.14
N HIS A 210 13.80 -1.67 11.07
CA HIS A 210 14.61 -2.71 11.70
C HIS A 210 13.96 -4.10 11.51
N PRO A 211 13.90 -4.60 10.27
CA PRO A 211 13.23 -5.86 9.95
C PRO A 211 13.91 -7.10 10.55
N GLU A 212 15.06 -6.95 11.19
CA GLU A 212 15.76 -8.01 11.93
C GLU A 212 15.20 -8.23 13.35
N GLY A 213 14.22 -7.37 13.78
CA GLY A 213 13.55 -7.52 15.07
C GLY A 213 14.33 -6.90 16.24
N GLU A 214 15.10 -5.85 16.00
CA GLU A 214 15.78 -5.12 17.07
C GLU A 214 14.76 -4.58 18.11
N PRO A 215 15.06 -4.65 19.42
CA PRO A 215 14.15 -4.19 20.44
C PRO A 215 13.96 -2.66 20.39
N PHE A 216 12.71 -2.22 20.45
CA PHE A 216 12.38 -0.81 20.49
C PHE A 216 12.28 -0.30 21.93
N SER A 217 13.10 0.69 22.26
CA SER A 217 13.05 1.40 23.54
C SER A 217 12.99 2.89 23.29
N PHE A 218 11.94 3.54 23.80
CA PHE A 218 11.71 4.97 23.62
C PHE A 218 10.77 5.51 24.69
N SER A 219 11.03 6.77 25.15
CA SER A 219 10.07 7.59 25.89
C SER A 219 10.11 9.02 25.39
N PHE A 220 8.94 9.66 25.30
CA PHE A 220 8.87 11.09 24.94
C PHE A 220 9.60 11.99 25.93
N ASP A 221 9.72 11.58 27.19
CA ASP A 221 10.42 12.34 28.25
C ASP A 221 11.93 12.45 27.97
N TRP A 222 12.49 11.56 27.16
CA TRP A 222 13.90 11.59 26.82
C TRP A 222 14.26 12.66 25.79
N LEU A 223 13.31 13.17 25.02
CA LEU A 223 13.57 14.11 23.91
C LEU A 223 14.10 15.45 24.41
N THR A 224 13.46 16.04 25.42
CA THR A 224 13.84 17.37 25.92
C THR A 224 15.23 17.37 26.56
N PRO A 225 15.59 16.43 27.45
CA PRO A 225 16.93 16.43 28.06
C PRO A 225 18.05 16.06 27.10
N SER A 226 17.77 15.18 26.11
CA SER A 226 18.79 14.67 25.20
C SER A 226 19.03 15.57 23.99
N GLY A 227 18.07 16.42 23.64
CA GLY A 227 18.09 17.19 22.38
C GLY A 227 17.91 16.32 21.13
N LEU A 228 17.56 15.03 21.29
CA LEU A 228 17.29 14.11 20.21
C LEU A 228 15.87 14.30 19.65
N SER A 229 15.65 13.84 18.44
CA SER A 229 14.34 13.77 17.82
C SER A 229 13.78 12.34 17.86
N THR A 230 12.48 12.18 17.65
CA THR A 230 11.86 10.84 17.54
C THR A 230 12.49 9.99 16.45
N LYS A 231 13.10 10.61 15.44
CA LYS A 231 13.76 9.91 14.32
C LYS A 231 15.04 9.19 14.73
N ASP A 232 15.72 9.70 15.75
CA ASP A 232 16.97 9.08 16.24
C ASP A 232 16.74 7.71 16.86
N PHE A 233 15.51 7.44 17.32
CA PHE A 233 15.11 6.17 17.93
C PHE A 233 14.56 5.14 16.94
N ILE A 234 14.23 5.56 15.71
CA ILE A 234 13.64 4.68 14.70
C ILE A 234 14.50 4.55 13.43
N ALA A 235 15.50 5.41 13.26
CA ALA A 235 16.33 5.39 12.06
C ALA A 235 17.20 4.13 12.02
N PRO A 236 17.28 3.46 10.86
CA PRO A 236 18.20 2.33 10.69
C PRO A 236 19.65 2.83 10.71
N SER A 237 20.58 1.91 10.87
CA SER A 237 22.02 2.22 10.86
C SER A 237 22.48 2.92 9.57
N SER A 238 21.85 2.62 8.45
CA SER A 238 22.14 3.26 7.16
C SER A 238 21.03 3.07 6.13
N PHE A 239 20.91 4.05 5.23
CA PHE A 239 20.20 3.93 3.96
C PHE A 239 21.19 4.07 2.80
N ARG A 240 21.02 3.28 1.75
CA ARG A 240 21.76 3.41 0.49
C ARG A 240 20.82 3.23 -0.70
N PHE A 241 20.69 4.26 -1.54
CA PHE A 241 19.81 4.30 -2.71
C PHE A 241 20.58 4.41 -4.04
N GLY A 242 21.89 4.19 -4.03
CA GLY A 242 22.76 4.41 -5.20
C GLY A 242 22.67 3.36 -6.31
N GLU A 243 22.04 2.21 -6.08
CA GLU A 243 21.99 1.09 -7.04
C GLU A 243 20.85 1.22 -8.09
N GLY A 244 20.04 2.28 -8.05
CA GLY A 244 18.95 2.56 -8.99
C GLY A 244 17.75 1.59 -8.90
N ARG A 245 18.00 0.29 -8.88
CA ARG A 245 16.98 -0.78 -8.86
C ARG A 245 16.69 -1.36 -7.49
N TYR A 246 17.53 -1.06 -6.51
CA TYR A 246 17.48 -1.59 -5.15
C TYR A 246 17.84 -0.50 -4.16
N PHE A 247 17.39 -0.69 -2.94
CA PHE A 247 17.89 0.05 -1.79
C PHE A 247 18.52 -0.91 -0.78
N ARG A 248 19.38 -0.37 0.08
CA ARG A 248 19.87 -1.10 1.25
C ARG A 248 19.45 -0.34 2.50
N MET A 249 19.03 -1.08 3.50
CA MET A 249 18.63 -0.58 4.80
C MET A 249 19.23 -1.49 5.88
N GLY A 250 20.23 -0.95 6.59
CA GLY A 250 21.07 -1.80 7.45
C GLY A 250 21.72 -2.94 6.65
N LYS A 251 21.46 -4.18 7.05
CA LYS A 251 21.97 -5.39 6.37
C LYS A 251 21.05 -5.89 5.26
N LYS A 252 19.77 -5.47 5.26
CA LYS A 252 18.79 -5.94 4.27
C LYS A 252 18.94 -5.19 2.94
N ILE A 253 18.62 -5.90 1.87
CA ILE A 253 18.44 -5.35 0.53
C ILE A 253 16.95 -5.39 0.20
N GLY A 254 16.44 -4.31 -0.40
CA GLY A 254 15.04 -4.22 -0.74
C GLY A 254 14.80 -3.58 -2.10
N ALA A 255 13.58 -3.73 -2.60
CA ALA A 255 13.11 -3.06 -3.80
C ALA A 255 11.66 -2.65 -3.62
N ALA A 256 11.36 -1.44 -4.07
CA ALA A 256 10.01 -0.91 -4.18
C ALA A 256 9.52 -1.07 -5.62
N SER A 257 8.28 -1.52 -5.76
CA SER A 257 7.59 -1.70 -7.03
C SER A 257 6.20 -1.09 -6.95
N PHE A 258 5.64 -0.69 -8.09
CA PHE A 258 4.25 -0.28 -8.17
C PHE A 258 3.45 -1.26 -9.02
N LEU A 259 2.16 -1.39 -8.72
CA LEU A 259 1.24 -2.22 -9.46
C LEU A 259 0.63 -1.40 -10.61
N GLU A 260 0.83 -1.86 -11.82
CA GLU A 260 0.18 -1.35 -13.02
C GLU A 260 -1.03 -2.21 -13.34
N ILE A 261 -2.20 -1.61 -13.29
CA ILE A 261 -3.48 -2.27 -13.55
C ILE A 261 -3.74 -2.23 -15.04
N LEU A 262 -3.71 -3.38 -15.71
CA LEU A 262 -3.94 -3.54 -17.14
C LEU A 262 -5.34 -4.08 -17.43
N ALA A 263 -5.93 -4.77 -16.44
CA ALA A 263 -7.25 -5.37 -16.56
C ALA A 263 -8.37 -4.32 -16.60
N PRO A 264 -9.41 -4.51 -17.40
CA PRO A 264 -10.64 -3.72 -17.32
C PRO A 264 -11.41 -4.04 -16.04
N GLU A 265 -11.37 -5.27 -15.58
CA GLU A 265 -11.99 -5.75 -14.35
C GLU A 265 -10.93 -6.28 -13.39
N LEU A 266 -11.08 -5.93 -12.12
CA LEU A 266 -10.19 -6.37 -11.03
C LEU A 266 -10.83 -7.51 -10.25
N ASN A 267 -10.00 -8.29 -9.55
CA ASN A 267 -10.44 -9.38 -8.70
C ASN A 267 -10.05 -9.09 -7.24
N ASP A 268 -10.97 -9.33 -6.31
CA ASP A 268 -10.82 -9.12 -4.87
C ASP A 268 -9.76 -10.02 -4.20
N ARG A 269 -9.34 -11.10 -4.86
CA ARG A 269 -8.33 -12.02 -4.35
C ARG A 269 -6.89 -11.55 -4.56
N MET A 270 -6.65 -10.60 -5.47
CA MET A 270 -5.29 -10.21 -5.81
C MET A 270 -4.50 -9.68 -4.61
N LEU A 271 -5.11 -8.81 -3.82
CA LEU A 271 -4.47 -8.27 -2.61
C LEU A 271 -4.19 -9.38 -1.59
N ALA A 272 -5.14 -10.32 -1.42
CA ALA A 272 -4.98 -11.48 -0.55
C ALA A 272 -3.79 -12.33 -0.98
N ASP A 273 -3.75 -12.74 -2.25
CA ASP A 273 -2.69 -13.59 -2.78
C ASP A 273 -1.29 -12.92 -2.64
N ILE A 274 -1.18 -11.59 -2.83
CA ILE A 274 0.09 -10.88 -2.62
C ILE A 274 0.50 -10.88 -1.14
N LEU A 275 -0.46 -10.72 -0.23
CA LEU A 275 -0.20 -10.71 1.20
C LEU A 275 0.01 -12.11 1.78
N ASP A 276 -0.41 -13.16 1.08
CA ASP A 276 -0.19 -14.56 1.47
C ASP A 276 1.19 -15.08 1.07
N LEU A 277 2.01 -14.26 0.39
CA LEU A 277 3.40 -14.61 0.14
C LEU A 277 4.14 -14.89 1.45
N GLU A 278 4.92 -15.99 1.46
CA GLU A 278 5.73 -16.45 2.60
C GLU A 278 6.95 -15.55 2.89
N THR A 279 6.94 -14.33 2.41
CA THR A 279 8.05 -13.38 2.51
C THR A 279 7.61 -12.10 3.21
N GLY A 280 8.56 -11.42 3.85
CA GLY A 280 8.31 -10.10 4.40
C GLY A 280 7.97 -9.12 3.28
N VAL A 281 6.69 -8.76 3.15
CA VAL A 281 6.19 -7.83 2.15
C VAL A 281 5.46 -6.69 2.83
N ILE A 282 5.67 -5.47 2.32
CA ILE A 282 4.91 -4.28 2.72
C ILE A 282 4.10 -3.84 1.51
N VAL A 283 2.78 -3.79 1.66
CA VAL A 283 1.87 -3.31 0.61
C VAL A 283 1.21 -2.03 1.08
N ASN A 284 1.18 -1.02 0.21
CA ASN A 284 0.54 0.25 0.50
C ASN A 284 -0.36 0.69 -0.65
N LEU A 285 -1.55 1.12 -0.29
CA LEU A 285 -2.51 1.75 -1.20
C LEU A 285 -2.68 3.21 -0.76
N HIS A 286 -2.20 4.14 -1.56
CA HIS A 286 -2.50 5.56 -1.39
C HIS A 286 -3.73 5.88 -2.20
N ILE A 287 -4.77 6.33 -1.51
CA ILE A 287 -6.10 6.61 -2.07
C ILE A 287 -6.41 8.10 -1.82
N ARG A 288 -6.73 8.81 -2.88
CA ARG A 288 -7.15 10.20 -2.82
C ARG A 288 -8.40 10.39 -3.67
N SER A 289 -9.46 10.89 -3.07
CA SER A 289 -10.67 11.28 -3.81
C SER A 289 -10.39 12.49 -4.69
N ILE A 290 -11.02 12.54 -5.86
CA ILE A 290 -11.07 13.73 -6.73
C ILE A 290 -12.41 14.41 -6.49
N ASP A 291 -12.42 15.74 -6.51
CA ASP A 291 -13.67 16.49 -6.47
C ASP A 291 -14.61 16.04 -7.60
N GLN A 292 -15.88 15.76 -7.26
CA GLN A 292 -16.86 15.19 -8.18
C GLN A 292 -17.08 16.08 -9.42
N SER A 293 -17.09 17.39 -9.24
CA SER A 293 -17.29 18.35 -10.33
C SER A 293 -16.07 18.38 -11.26
N GLU A 294 -14.86 18.27 -10.71
CA GLU A 294 -13.61 18.20 -11.46
C GLU A 294 -13.49 16.87 -12.23
N ALA A 295 -13.86 15.77 -11.60
CA ALA A 295 -13.89 14.45 -12.23
C ALA A 295 -14.83 14.44 -13.44
N ILE A 296 -16.10 14.87 -13.27
CA ILE A 296 -17.10 14.97 -14.34
C ILE A 296 -16.60 15.88 -15.47
N LYS A 297 -16.03 17.05 -15.14
CA LYS A 297 -15.49 17.98 -16.14
C LYS A 297 -14.36 17.37 -16.95
N THR A 298 -13.48 16.61 -16.29
CA THR A 298 -12.35 15.95 -16.94
C THR A 298 -12.81 14.85 -17.89
N ILE A 299 -13.80 14.05 -17.48
CA ILE A 299 -14.35 12.99 -18.32
C ILE A 299 -15.12 13.58 -19.51
N LYS A 300 -15.93 14.62 -19.32
CA LYS A 300 -16.60 15.33 -20.41
C LYS A 300 -15.61 15.86 -21.46
N ARG A 301 -14.48 16.42 -21.03
CA ARG A 301 -13.41 16.84 -21.96
C ARG A 301 -12.86 15.65 -22.73
N LYS A 302 -12.54 14.53 -22.06
CA LYS A 302 -12.07 13.32 -22.74
C LYS A 302 -13.07 12.78 -23.75
N ILE A 303 -14.37 12.74 -23.42
CA ILE A 303 -15.42 12.35 -24.38
C ILE A 303 -15.40 13.27 -25.59
N THR A 304 -15.35 14.60 -25.39
CA THR A 304 -15.27 15.56 -26.50
C THR A 304 -14.05 15.34 -27.38
N ASP A 305 -12.88 15.03 -26.78
CA ASP A 305 -11.67 14.78 -27.54
C ASP A 305 -11.74 13.44 -28.30
N LEU A 306 -12.33 12.40 -27.72
CA LEU A 306 -12.60 11.11 -28.40
C LEU A 306 -13.59 11.30 -29.56
N ASP A 307 -14.66 12.08 -29.37
CA ASP A 307 -15.62 12.38 -30.45
C ASP A 307 -14.96 13.17 -31.61
N LYS A 308 -14.04 14.11 -31.30
CA LYS A 308 -13.23 14.79 -32.35
C LYS A 308 -12.35 13.80 -33.10
N MET A 309 -11.64 12.91 -32.39
CA MET A 309 -10.80 11.87 -33.00
C MET A 309 -11.65 10.95 -33.90
N LYS A 310 -12.85 10.57 -33.44
CA LYS A 310 -13.81 9.79 -34.23
C LYS A 310 -14.17 10.50 -35.52
N ILE A 311 -14.51 11.78 -35.47
CA ILE A 311 -14.85 12.60 -36.65
C ILE A 311 -13.64 12.71 -37.60
N GLU A 312 -12.41 12.84 -37.09
CA GLU A 312 -11.21 12.89 -37.90
C GLU A 312 -10.95 11.56 -38.62
N GLU A 313 -11.11 10.43 -37.94
CA GLU A 313 -10.97 9.10 -38.56
C GLU A 313 -12.06 8.83 -39.61
N GLN A 314 -13.30 9.23 -39.34
CA GLN A 314 -14.39 9.16 -40.33
C GLN A 314 -14.07 10.00 -41.57
N LYS A 315 -13.57 11.23 -41.43
CA LYS A 315 -13.14 12.06 -42.57
C LYS A 315 -11.99 11.43 -43.34
N LYS A 316 -11.05 10.76 -42.69
CA LYS A 316 -9.97 10.02 -43.37
C LYS A 316 -10.51 8.83 -44.14
N ALA A 317 -11.42 8.05 -43.53
CA ALA A 317 -12.05 6.89 -44.20
C ALA A 317 -12.75 7.31 -45.50
N VAL A 318 -13.58 8.36 -45.44
CA VAL A 318 -14.28 8.90 -46.63
C VAL A 318 -13.28 9.38 -47.70
N ARG A 319 -12.22 10.08 -47.34
CA ARG A 319 -11.18 10.55 -48.28
C ARG A 319 -10.43 9.37 -48.93
N SER A 320 -10.36 8.23 -48.25
CA SER A 320 -9.70 7.02 -48.74
C SER A 320 -10.66 6.06 -49.44
N GLY A 321 -11.94 6.46 -49.66
CA GLY A 321 -12.96 5.67 -50.33
C GLY A 321 -13.54 4.52 -49.51
N TYR A 322 -13.38 4.55 -48.18
CA TYR A 322 -13.96 3.60 -47.25
C TYR A 322 -15.25 4.12 -46.64
N ASP A 323 -16.06 3.21 -46.09
CA ASP A 323 -17.31 3.55 -45.41
C ASP A 323 -17.04 4.38 -44.12
N MET A 324 -17.91 5.36 -43.85
CA MET A 324 -17.85 6.19 -42.63
C MET A 324 -18.00 5.39 -41.32
N ASP A 325 -18.59 4.19 -41.40
CA ASP A 325 -18.80 3.33 -40.24
C ASP A 325 -17.55 2.54 -39.82
N ILE A 326 -16.49 2.58 -40.64
CA ILE A 326 -15.20 1.95 -40.32
C ILE A 326 -14.42 2.86 -39.37
N ILE A 327 -14.70 2.69 -38.07
CA ILE A 327 -13.99 3.36 -36.97
C ILE A 327 -13.06 2.34 -36.32
N PRO A 328 -11.82 2.70 -35.94
CA PRO A 328 -10.97 1.84 -35.12
C PRO A 328 -11.75 1.35 -33.89
N SER A 329 -11.78 0.02 -33.68
CA SER A 329 -12.52 -0.62 -32.58
C SER A 329 -12.20 -0.03 -31.22
N ASP A 330 -10.92 0.31 -31.00
CA ASP A 330 -10.42 0.89 -29.76
C ASP A 330 -11.07 2.26 -29.47
N LEU A 331 -11.25 3.08 -30.50
CA LEU A 331 -11.85 4.41 -30.36
C LEU A 331 -13.35 4.33 -30.04
N ALA A 332 -14.05 3.35 -30.63
CA ALA A 332 -15.46 3.10 -30.34
C ALA A 332 -15.64 2.59 -28.90
N THR A 333 -14.80 1.65 -28.48
CA THR A 333 -14.81 1.09 -27.11
C THR A 333 -14.50 2.15 -26.06
N PHE A 334 -13.41 2.91 -26.22
CA PHE A 334 -13.06 3.99 -25.29
C PHE A 334 -14.13 5.08 -25.19
N GLY A 335 -14.80 5.39 -26.30
CA GLY A 335 -15.93 6.34 -26.33
C GLY A 335 -17.13 5.85 -25.53
N SER A 336 -17.50 4.56 -25.65
CA SER A 336 -18.58 3.95 -24.86
C SER A 336 -18.25 3.84 -23.38
N GLU A 337 -17.04 3.38 -23.06
CA GLU A 337 -16.54 3.27 -21.67
C GLU A 337 -16.54 4.65 -20.97
N ALA A 338 -16.06 5.69 -21.64
CA ALA A 338 -16.06 7.04 -21.09
C ALA A 338 -17.47 7.57 -20.81
N LYS A 339 -18.46 7.26 -21.66
CA LYS A 339 -19.86 7.63 -21.47
C LYS A 339 -20.49 6.85 -20.32
N ASN A 340 -20.23 5.55 -20.22
CA ASN A 340 -20.70 4.71 -19.11
C ASN A 340 -20.12 5.22 -17.77
N LEU A 341 -18.82 5.50 -17.73
CA LEU A 341 -18.17 6.08 -16.56
C LEU A 341 -18.81 7.43 -16.17
N LEU A 342 -19.13 8.29 -17.13
CA LEU A 342 -19.82 9.56 -16.86
C LEU A 342 -21.21 9.32 -16.26
N GLN A 343 -21.94 8.34 -16.78
CA GLN A 343 -23.26 7.97 -16.27
C GLN A 343 -23.16 7.42 -14.83
N ASP A 344 -22.20 6.55 -14.56
CA ASP A 344 -21.97 5.99 -13.21
C ASP A 344 -21.68 7.08 -12.19
N LEU A 345 -20.83 8.06 -12.54
CA LEU A 345 -20.52 9.20 -11.68
C LEU A 345 -21.69 10.15 -11.47
N GLN A 346 -22.66 10.22 -12.40
CA GLN A 346 -23.81 11.11 -12.30
C GLN A 346 -25.03 10.46 -11.66
N SER A 347 -25.22 9.16 -11.84
CA SER A 347 -26.45 8.43 -11.48
C SER A 347 -26.29 7.44 -10.33
N ARG A 348 -25.04 7.03 -10.02
CA ARG A 348 -24.73 6.10 -8.96
C ARG A 348 -23.90 6.80 -7.87
N ASN A 349 -23.83 6.21 -6.68
CA ASN A 349 -22.98 6.73 -5.60
C ASN A 349 -21.47 6.42 -5.87
N GLU A 350 -21.03 6.63 -7.11
CA GLU A 350 -19.66 6.43 -7.55
C GLU A 350 -18.88 7.74 -7.49
N ARG A 351 -17.64 7.67 -7.01
CA ARG A 351 -16.65 8.76 -7.02
C ARG A 351 -15.40 8.33 -7.77
N MET A 352 -14.57 9.30 -8.12
CA MET A 352 -13.27 9.05 -8.71
C MET A 352 -12.17 9.15 -7.65
N PHE A 353 -11.33 8.14 -7.64
CA PHE A 353 -10.14 8.09 -6.80
C PHE A 353 -8.88 8.01 -7.64
N LEU A 354 -7.80 8.57 -7.12
CA LEU A 354 -6.44 8.33 -7.60
C LEU A 354 -5.79 7.32 -6.66
N LEU A 355 -5.39 6.19 -7.22
CA LEU A 355 -4.76 5.10 -6.50
C LEU A 355 -3.29 4.97 -6.91
N THR A 356 -2.39 4.89 -5.92
CA THR A 356 -1.03 4.38 -6.06
C THR A 356 -0.90 3.11 -5.24
N PHE A 357 -0.61 1.98 -5.88
CA PHE A 357 -0.42 0.69 -5.21
C PHE A 357 1.07 0.36 -5.21
N LEU A 358 1.68 0.26 -4.04
CA LEU A 358 3.10 -0.01 -3.85
C LEU A 358 3.33 -1.34 -3.16
N VAL A 359 4.35 -2.05 -3.59
CA VAL A 359 4.84 -3.29 -2.97
C VAL A 359 6.32 -3.13 -2.68
N VAL A 360 6.72 -3.35 -1.44
CA VAL A 360 8.13 -3.37 -1.03
C VAL A 360 8.47 -4.78 -0.55
N ASN A 361 9.48 -5.36 -1.20
CA ASN A 361 10.08 -6.62 -0.78
C ASN A 361 11.46 -6.36 -0.16
N MET A 362 11.80 -7.10 0.88
CA MET A 362 13.10 -7.04 1.55
C MET A 362 13.62 -8.45 1.84
N ALA A 363 14.92 -8.65 1.63
CA ALA A 363 15.57 -9.93 1.86
C ALA A 363 17.03 -9.76 2.31
N ASP A 364 17.65 -10.86 2.79
CA ASP A 364 19.06 -10.87 3.19
C ASP A 364 20.02 -10.88 2.00
N THR A 365 19.59 -11.47 0.89
CA THR A 365 20.40 -11.60 -0.31
C THR A 365 19.65 -11.08 -1.54
N LYS A 366 20.41 -10.60 -2.52
CA LYS A 366 19.86 -10.14 -3.80
C LYS A 366 19.12 -11.27 -4.53
N ARG A 367 19.62 -12.50 -4.47
CA ARG A 367 18.98 -13.67 -5.10
C ARG A 367 17.60 -13.95 -4.49
N LYS A 368 17.48 -13.94 -3.16
CA LYS A 368 16.20 -14.11 -2.48
C LYS A 368 15.24 -12.98 -2.83
N LEU A 369 15.70 -11.72 -2.81
CA LEU A 369 14.91 -10.57 -3.19
C LEU A 369 14.33 -10.69 -4.62
N GLU A 370 15.16 -11.12 -5.60
CA GLU A 370 14.68 -11.30 -6.98
C GLU A 370 13.62 -12.40 -7.06
N ASN A 371 13.80 -13.52 -6.32
CA ASN A 371 12.80 -14.58 -6.26
C ASN A 371 11.48 -14.08 -5.65
N ASP A 372 11.54 -13.28 -4.58
CA ASP A 372 10.37 -12.73 -3.90
C ASP A 372 9.62 -11.76 -4.82
N ILE A 373 10.34 -10.89 -5.52
CA ILE A 373 9.75 -9.98 -6.52
C ILE A 373 9.13 -10.76 -7.68
N PHE A 374 9.80 -11.81 -8.16
CA PHE A 374 9.29 -12.65 -9.23
C PHE A 374 8.00 -13.36 -8.82
N ALA A 375 7.92 -13.87 -7.59
CA ALA A 375 6.70 -14.47 -7.04
C ALA A 375 5.55 -13.45 -6.98
N ALA A 376 5.80 -12.25 -6.44
CA ALA A 376 4.82 -11.17 -6.39
C ALA A 376 4.36 -10.73 -7.80
N ALA A 377 5.29 -10.64 -8.77
CA ALA A 377 4.98 -10.31 -10.15
C ALA A 377 4.14 -11.40 -10.83
N GLY A 378 4.40 -12.68 -10.52
CA GLY A 378 3.60 -13.81 -11.01
C GLY A 378 2.13 -13.75 -10.54
N ILE A 379 1.92 -13.37 -9.26
CA ILE A 379 0.58 -13.14 -8.74
C ILE A 379 -0.10 -11.97 -9.47
N ALA A 380 0.57 -10.84 -9.62
CA ALA A 380 0.02 -9.69 -10.34
C ALA A 380 -0.37 -10.08 -11.78
N GLN A 381 0.47 -10.86 -12.48
CA GLN A 381 0.21 -11.32 -13.84
C GLN A 381 -1.01 -12.25 -13.91
N LYS A 382 -1.23 -13.12 -12.93
CA LYS A 382 -2.44 -13.97 -12.82
C LYS A 382 -3.73 -13.14 -12.88
N TYR A 383 -3.69 -11.91 -12.37
CA TYR A 383 -4.83 -10.98 -12.35
C TYR A 383 -4.75 -9.88 -13.42
N ASN A 384 -4.04 -10.12 -14.52
CA ASN A 384 -3.85 -9.15 -15.60
C ASN A 384 -3.33 -7.79 -15.13
N CYS A 385 -2.48 -7.82 -14.12
CA CYS A 385 -1.73 -6.66 -13.61
C CYS A 385 -0.24 -6.88 -13.82
N ARG A 386 0.54 -5.82 -13.75
CA ARG A 386 2.00 -5.89 -13.85
C ARG A 386 2.63 -5.21 -12.65
N LEU A 387 3.50 -5.93 -11.95
CA LEU A 387 4.32 -5.34 -10.91
C LEU A 387 5.60 -4.79 -11.54
N THR A 388 5.72 -3.46 -11.58
CA THR A 388 6.86 -2.77 -12.20
C THR A 388 7.72 -2.13 -11.13
N ARG A 389 9.03 -2.43 -11.17
CA ARG A 389 10.00 -1.87 -10.22
C ARG A 389 10.15 -0.36 -10.43
N LEU A 390 10.26 0.38 -9.35
CA LEU A 390 10.50 1.83 -9.33
C LEU A 390 11.98 2.14 -9.57
N ASP A 391 12.47 1.89 -10.79
CA ASP A 391 13.87 2.13 -11.15
C ASP A 391 14.21 3.62 -10.95
N TYR A 392 15.31 3.90 -10.23
CA TYR A 392 15.78 5.24 -9.83
C TYR A 392 14.83 6.03 -8.89
N GLN A 393 13.75 5.40 -8.40
CA GLN A 393 12.80 5.98 -7.44
C GLN A 393 12.67 5.11 -6.16
N GLN A 394 13.70 4.33 -5.86
CA GLN A 394 13.68 3.39 -4.74
C GLN A 394 13.55 4.09 -3.38
N GLU A 395 14.18 5.26 -3.21
CA GLU A 395 14.01 6.10 -2.02
C GLU A 395 12.55 6.54 -1.87
N ALA A 396 11.98 7.15 -2.91
CA ALA A 396 10.59 7.60 -2.89
C ALA A 396 9.62 6.44 -2.68
N GLY A 397 9.87 5.27 -3.30
CA GLY A 397 9.07 4.07 -3.14
C GLY A 397 9.06 3.54 -1.71
N LEU A 398 10.24 3.37 -1.09
CA LEU A 398 10.34 2.94 0.31
C LEU A 398 9.65 3.93 1.25
N LEU A 399 9.94 5.22 1.11
CA LEU A 399 9.41 6.25 2.00
C LEU A 399 7.90 6.46 1.85
N SER A 400 7.34 6.25 0.66
CA SER A 400 5.88 6.21 0.46
C SER A 400 5.24 4.94 1.02
N SER A 401 6.02 3.90 1.29
CA SER A 401 5.52 2.64 1.84
C SER A 401 5.55 2.58 3.38
N VAL A 402 5.90 3.69 4.03
CA VAL A 402 5.86 3.84 5.49
C VAL A 402 4.50 4.41 5.90
N PRO A 403 3.82 3.92 6.98
CA PRO A 403 2.47 4.34 7.36
C PRO A 403 2.42 5.73 8.04
N ILE A 404 2.84 6.75 7.30
CA ILE A 404 2.82 8.15 7.75
C ILE A 404 1.87 9.05 6.95
N GLY A 405 1.31 8.53 5.82
CA GLY A 405 0.37 9.26 4.99
C GLY A 405 1.02 10.18 3.95
N GLU A 406 2.25 9.90 3.52
CA GLU A 406 2.96 10.64 2.46
C GLU A 406 3.15 9.76 1.22
N ASN A 407 2.79 10.29 0.06
CA ASN A 407 3.02 9.65 -1.23
C ASN A 407 3.97 10.51 -2.07
N LEU A 408 5.19 10.03 -2.28
CA LEU A 408 6.21 10.68 -3.10
C LEU A 408 6.23 10.17 -4.55
N ILE A 409 5.38 9.18 -4.86
CA ILE A 409 5.30 8.56 -6.18
C ILE A 409 4.21 9.24 -7.01
N PRO A 410 4.55 9.83 -8.17
CA PRO A 410 3.58 10.53 -9.01
C PRO A 410 2.70 9.59 -9.85
N ILE A 411 3.00 8.29 -9.86
CA ILE A 411 2.25 7.29 -10.63
C ILE A 411 0.93 7.01 -9.92
N GLN A 412 -0.18 7.37 -10.57
CA GLN A 412 -1.52 7.21 -10.03
C GLN A 412 -2.46 6.64 -11.10
N ARG A 413 -3.34 5.74 -10.71
CA ARG A 413 -4.42 5.21 -11.54
C ARG A 413 -5.75 5.81 -11.10
N GLY A 414 -6.50 6.37 -12.03
CA GLY A 414 -7.88 6.79 -11.78
C GLY A 414 -8.81 5.56 -11.75
N LEU A 415 -9.56 5.39 -10.68
CA LEU A 415 -10.51 4.30 -10.46
C LEU A 415 -11.82 4.86 -9.89
N THR A 416 -12.93 4.17 -10.13
CA THR A 416 -14.21 4.46 -9.48
C THR A 416 -14.23 3.93 -8.05
N THR A 417 -15.27 4.24 -7.28
CA THR A 417 -15.45 3.69 -5.92
C THR A 417 -15.43 2.17 -5.94
N SER A 418 -16.28 1.55 -6.76
CA SER A 418 -16.38 0.09 -6.85
C SER A 418 -15.06 -0.56 -7.27
N SER A 419 -14.37 0.01 -8.26
CA SER A 419 -13.06 -0.49 -8.69
C SER A 419 -11.97 -0.33 -7.63
N THR A 420 -12.03 0.73 -6.81
CA THR A 420 -11.10 0.94 -5.69
C THR A 420 -11.42 -0.01 -4.53
N ALA A 421 -12.70 -0.23 -4.26
CA ALA A 421 -13.19 -1.09 -3.19
C ALA A 421 -12.87 -2.58 -3.40
N ILE A 422 -12.55 -3.01 -4.63
CA ILE A 422 -12.09 -4.37 -4.91
C ILE A 422 -10.81 -4.73 -4.13
N PHE A 423 -9.97 -3.75 -3.82
CA PHE A 423 -8.84 -3.94 -2.90
C PHE A 423 -9.33 -4.03 -1.45
N ILE A 424 -10.18 -5.03 -1.18
CA ILE A 424 -10.76 -5.26 0.14
C ILE A 424 -9.65 -5.58 1.13
N PRO A 425 -9.58 -4.87 2.27
CA PRO A 425 -8.55 -5.09 3.28
C PRO A 425 -8.83 -6.30 4.18
N PHE A 426 -10.00 -6.94 4.07
CA PHE A 426 -10.46 -8.06 4.91
C PHE A 426 -10.19 -9.39 4.20
N ILE A 427 -8.95 -9.83 4.20
CA ILE A 427 -8.49 -10.92 3.32
C ILE A 427 -7.94 -12.12 4.05
N THR A 428 -7.59 -11.98 5.30
CA THR A 428 -7.02 -13.06 6.09
C THR A 428 -7.66 -13.13 7.46
N GLN A 429 -8.18 -14.28 7.80
CA GLN A 429 -8.52 -14.61 9.17
C GLN A 429 -7.28 -15.14 9.89
N GLU A 430 -6.68 -14.32 10.72
CA GLU A 430 -5.70 -14.77 11.69
C GLU A 430 -6.34 -14.72 13.08
N LEU A 431 -6.71 -15.87 13.58
CA LEU A 431 -7.14 -16.03 14.96
C LEU A 431 -5.91 -16.34 15.81
N PHE A 432 -5.23 -15.29 16.24
CA PHE A 432 -4.12 -15.38 17.17
C PHE A 432 -4.46 -14.56 18.42
N GLN A 433 -5.22 -15.17 19.30
CA GLN A 433 -5.56 -14.57 20.61
C GLN A 433 -4.48 -14.95 21.62
N THR A 434 -4.21 -14.05 22.57
CA THR A 434 -3.26 -14.29 23.67
C THR A 434 -4.01 -14.54 24.97
N GLY A 435 -3.32 -15.04 26.00
CA GLY A 435 -3.90 -15.28 27.31
C GLY A 435 -4.30 -16.75 27.51
N GLN A 436 -5.60 -17.05 27.67
CA GLN A 436 -6.11 -18.42 27.86
C GLN A 436 -6.48 -19.13 26.56
N ALA A 437 -5.96 -18.65 25.43
CA ALA A 437 -6.27 -19.20 24.12
C ALA A 437 -5.73 -20.62 23.96
N LEU A 438 -6.52 -21.48 23.35
CA LEU A 438 -6.17 -22.86 23.02
C LEU A 438 -5.72 -22.95 21.56
N TYR A 439 -4.76 -23.82 21.30
CA TYR A 439 -4.31 -24.15 19.95
C TYR A 439 -5.32 -25.06 19.25
N TYR A 440 -5.79 -24.64 18.08
CA TYR A 440 -6.76 -25.40 17.27
C TYR A 440 -6.12 -26.06 16.06
N GLY A 441 -5.00 -25.57 15.59
CA GLY A 441 -4.33 -26.07 14.41
C GLY A 441 -3.59 -24.97 13.65
N LEU A 442 -3.25 -25.26 12.39
CA LEU A 442 -2.67 -24.32 11.46
C LEU A 442 -3.73 -23.85 10.47
N ASN A 443 -3.71 -22.56 10.16
CA ASN A 443 -4.55 -22.00 9.10
C ASN A 443 -4.11 -22.61 7.75
N ALA A 444 -5.05 -23.17 7.01
CA ALA A 444 -4.78 -23.88 5.76
C ALA A 444 -4.21 -22.96 4.65
N LEU A 445 -4.45 -21.64 4.74
CA LEU A 445 -3.99 -20.66 3.74
C LEU A 445 -2.67 -20.01 4.14
N SER A 446 -2.56 -19.54 5.38
CA SER A 446 -1.39 -18.81 5.86
C SER A 446 -0.37 -19.68 6.59
N ASN A 447 -0.74 -20.93 6.90
CA ASN A 447 0.03 -21.85 7.73
C ASN A 447 0.43 -21.27 9.10
N ASN A 448 -0.28 -20.24 9.56
CA ASN A 448 -0.10 -19.65 10.88
C ASN A 448 -0.94 -20.38 11.93
N MET A 449 -0.49 -20.32 13.18
CA MET A 449 -1.22 -20.96 14.29
C MET A 449 -2.56 -20.29 14.53
N ILE A 450 -3.61 -21.11 14.72
CA ILE A 450 -4.92 -20.68 15.18
C ILE A 450 -4.96 -20.85 16.69
N LEU A 451 -4.96 -19.73 17.41
CA LEU A 451 -5.14 -19.67 18.86
C LEU A 451 -6.43 -18.93 19.15
N CYS A 452 -7.36 -19.59 19.84
CA CYS A 452 -8.68 -19.02 20.15
C CYS A 452 -9.01 -19.16 21.63
N ASP A 453 -9.46 -18.07 22.24
CA ASP A 453 -10.06 -18.08 23.58
C ASP A 453 -11.57 -18.27 23.46
N ARG A 454 -12.09 -19.39 23.95
CA ARG A 454 -13.53 -19.72 23.92
C ARG A 454 -14.40 -18.88 24.85
N LYS A 455 -13.78 -18.08 25.71
CA LYS A 455 -14.50 -17.28 26.71
C LYS A 455 -14.66 -15.81 26.33
N GLN A 456 -14.15 -15.43 25.15
CA GLN A 456 -14.32 -14.08 24.60
C GLN A 456 -15.34 -14.05 23.47
#